data_3db4369e7b0f334307d461b0e91127b2
#
_entry.id   3db4369e7b0f334307d461b0e91127b2
#
_cell.length_a   1.000
_cell.length_b   1.000
_cell.length_c   1.000
_cell.angle_alpha   90.00
_cell.angle_beta   90.00
_cell.angle_gamma   90.00
#
_symmetry.space_group_name_H-M   'P 1'
#
loop_
_entity.id
_entity.type
_entity.pdbx_description
1 polymer ?
#
loop_
_entity_poly.entity_id
_entity_poly.type
_entity_poly.pdbx_seq_one_letter_code
_entity_poly.pdbx_strand_id
1 'polypeptide(L)'
;MSAPTKPRTKKPEGQWLIDGSTPLNHDEEIKQESPVLDVKQRVIDVYSKGGFDSIDREDLYPRFKWLGLYTQRKQNLGGEFTGEDNSVLEDKYFMMRIRFDGGICSTAQARAVGELSGDYARSTVDLTDRQNIQFHWVRIEDVPVIWEKLEANGLNTWDACGDVPRVILGSPVAGIAKDEIIDATPAIRKIQKIVTDDEFQNLPRKFKTAISGNARQDVVHEINDLAFIGVEHPELG
;
A
#
# COMPACT_ATOMS: atom_id res chain seq x y z
N MET A 1 7.51 14.96 -32.40
CA MET A 1 7.08 13.73 -33.11
C MET A 1 6.53 12.78 -32.04
N SER A 2 5.22 12.53 -32.02
CA SER A 2 4.60 11.59 -31.10
C SER A 2 4.99 10.15 -31.50
N ALA A 3 5.41 9.35 -30.53
CA ALA A 3 5.70 7.94 -30.74
C ALA A 3 4.46 7.23 -31.31
N PRO A 4 4.62 6.30 -32.26
CA PRO A 4 3.50 5.56 -32.81
C PRO A 4 2.86 4.71 -31.72
N THR A 5 1.61 5.04 -31.39
CA THR A 5 0.77 4.20 -30.54
C THR A 5 0.55 2.85 -31.22
N LYS A 6 1.04 1.76 -30.64
CA LYS A 6 0.71 0.40 -31.09
C LYS A 6 -0.82 0.27 -31.14
N PRO A 7 -1.40 -0.26 -32.25
CA PRO A 7 -2.84 -0.47 -32.32
C PRO A 7 -3.27 -1.42 -31.19
N ARG A 8 -4.21 -0.99 -30.36
CA ARG A 8 -4.87 -1.86 -29.39
C ARG A 8 -5.59 -2.95 -30.16
N THR A 9 -5.07 -4.15 -30.15
CA THR A 9 -5.81 -5.32 -30.61
C THR A 9 -7.01 -5.50 -29.70
N LYS A 10 -8.21 -5.25 -30.20
CA LYS A 10 -9.45 -5.62 -29.52
C LYS A 10 -9.41 -7.14 -29.29
N LYS A 11 -9.38 -7.58 -28.04
CA LYS A 11 -9.64 -8.99 -27.74
C LYS A 11 -11.07 -9.31 -28.20
N PRO A 12 -11.30 -10.45 -28.88
CA PRO A 12 -12.62 -10.80 -29.45
C PRO A 12 -13.73 -10.95 -28.41
N GLU A 13 -13.38 -11.19 -27.16
CA GLU A 13 -14.29 -11.36 -26.03
C GLU A 13 -13.93 -10.37 -24.95
N GLY A 14 -14.91 -9.76 -24.31
CA GLY A 14 -14.71 -8.63 -23.40
C GLY A 14 -13.75 -8.94 -22.24
N GLN A 15 -13.08 -7.92 -21.75
CA GLN A 15 -12.09 -8.01 -20.65
C GLN A 15 -12.66 -8.56 -19.33
N TRP A 16 -13.97 -8.74 -19.21
CA TRP A 16 -14.65 -9.31 -18.06
C TRP A 16 -14.68 -10.84 -18.01
N LEU A 17 -14.28 -11.52 -19.07
CA LEU A 17 -14.10 -12.98 -19.08
C LEU A 17 -12.69 -13.34 -18.60
N ILE A 18 -12.37 -12.92 -17.38
CA ILE A 18 -11.12 -13.26 -16.72
C ILE A 18 -11.45 -14.38 -15.74
N ASP A 19 -10.91 -15.55 -15.99
CA ASP A 19 -11.03 -16.70 -15.10
C ASP A 19 -10.07 -16.63 -13.89
N GLY A 20 -9.23 -15.61 -13.83
CA GLY A 20 -8.24 -15.41 -12.78
C GLY A 20 -7.02 -16.35 -12.87
N SER A 21 -7.00 -17.26 -13.83
CA SER A 21 -5.92 -18.25 -13.97
C SER A 21 -4.77 -17.78 -14.86
N THR A 22 -5.03 -16.78 -15.71
CA THR A 22 -4.03 -16.27 -16.66
C THR A 22 -3.65 -14.84 -16.30
N PRO A 23 -2.37 -14.55 -16.04
CA PRO A 23 -1.89 -13.18 -15.81
C PRO A 23 -2.26 -12.26 -16.96
N LEU A 24 -2.72 -11.06 -16.64
CA LEU A 24 -3.12 -10.05 -17.62
C LEU A 24 -2.00 -9.09 -17.97
N ASN A 25 -1.07 -8.93 -17.06
CA ASN A 25 0.04 -8.01 -17.18
C ASN A 25 1.30 -8.59 -16.52
N HIS A 26 2.43 -7.96 -16.78
CA HIS A 26 3.73 -8.40 -16.29
C HIS A 26 3.83 -8.41 -14.76
N ASP A 27 3.21 -7.45 -14.07
CA ASP A 27 3.21 -7.40 -12.59
C ASP A 27 2.48 -8.62 -11.98
N GLU A 28 1.44 -9.15 -12.65
CA GLU A 28 0.76 -10.37 -12.21
C GLU A 28 1.61 -11.62 -12.45
N GLU A 29 2.32 -11.69 -13.59
CA GLU A 29 3.27 -12.77 -13.88
C GLU A 29 4.35 -12.84 -12.80
N ILE A 30 4.99 -11.70 -12.52
CA ILE A 30 6.03 -11.59 -11.50
C ILE A 30 5.54 -12.01 -10.10
N LYS A 31 4.29 -11.70 -9.75
CA LYS A 31 3.69 -12.11 -8.47
C LYS A 31 3.51 -13.63 -8.37
N GLN A 32 3.18 -14.28 -9.46
CA GLN A 32 3.05 -15.73 -9.51
C GLN A 32 4.41 -16.46 -9.43
N GLU A 33 5.47 -15.84 -9.95
CA GLU A 33 6.79 -16.43 -9.97
C GLU A 33 7.50 -16.44 -8.61
N SER A 34 7.25 -15.43 -7.78
CA SER A 34 7.96 -15.29 -6.51
C SER A 34 7.06 -14.70 -5.42
N PRO A 35 6.83 -15.43 -4.32
CA PRO A 35 6.10 -14.91 -3.17
C PRO A 35 6.73 -13.66 -2.58
N VAL A 36 5.90 -12.76 -2.07
CA VAL A 36 6.35 -11.48 -1.47
C VAL A 36 7.32 -11.69 -0.32
N LEU A 37 7.16 -12.77 0.45
CA LEU A 37 8.06 -13.11 1.56
C LEU A 37 9.50 -13.39 1.12
N ASP A 38 9.69 -13.96 -0.06
CA ASP A 38 11.02 -14.20 -0.62
C ASP A 38 11.72 -12.88 -0.94
N VAL A 39 10.97 -11.88 -1.39
CA VAL A 39 11.50 -10.54 -1.64
C VAL A 39 11.95 -9.87 -0.34
N LYS A 40 11.17 -10.02 0.73
CA LYS A 40 11.58 -9.53 2.07
C LYS A 40 12.89 -10.14 2.48
N GLN A 41 13.04 -11.45 2.32
CA GLN A 41 14.28 -12.14 2.68
C GLN A 41 15.46 -11.65 1.84
N ARG A 42 15.28 -11.40 0.54
CA ARG A 42 16.34 -10.80 -0.31
C ARG A 42 16.72 -9.40 0.14
N VAL A 43 15.77 -8.58 0.58
CA VAL A 43 16.08 -7.27 1.17
C VAL A 43 16.99 -7.43 2.39
N ILE A 44 16.67 -8.35 3.29
CA ILE A 44 17.42 -8.57 4.54
C ILE A 44 18.82 -9.15 4.25
N ASP A 45 18.91 -10.14 3.37
CA ASP A 45 20.14 -10.92 3.21
C ASP A 45 21.10 -10.34 2.17
N VAL A 46 20.57 -9.69 1.14
CA VAL A 46 21.34 -9.24 -0.01
C VAL A 46 21.35 -7.72 -0.14
N TYR A 47 20.18 -7.10 -0.32
CA TYR A 47 20.10 -5.69 -0.74
C TYR A 47 20.50 -4.71 0.35
N SER A 48 20.16 -5.01 1.62
CA SER A 48 20.58 -4.17 2.75
C SER A 48 22.11 -4.18 2.97
N LYS A 49 22.79 -5.21 2.50
CA LYS A 49 24.25 -5.35 2.60
C LYS A 49 24.98 -4.87 1.34
N GLY A 50 24.37 -5.06 0.18
CA GLY A 50 24.92 -4.70 -1.13
C GLY A 50 24.60 -3.28 -1.60
N GLY A 51 23.64 -2.63 -0.93
CA GLY A 51 23.16 -1.30 -1.30
C GLY A 51 22.26 -1.29 -2.53
N PHE A 52 21.81 -0.11 -2.90
CA PHE A 52 20.83 0.11 -3.97
C PHE A 52 21.21 -0.55 -5.30
N ASP A 53 22.48 -0.50 -5.69
CA ASP A 53 22.95 -1.03 -6.99
C ASP A 53 22.95 -2.56 -7.07
N SER A 54 22.77 -3.24 -5.94
CA SER A 54 22.62 -4.70 -5.89
C SER A 54 21.19 -5.17 -6.14
N ILE A 55 20.21 -4.25 -6.19
CA ILE A 55 18.80 -4.61 -6.27
C ILE A 55 18.45 -5.02 -7.69
N ASP A 56 17.83 -6.22 -7.81
CA ASP A 56 17.26 -6.68 -9.05
C ASP A 56 16.14 -5.74 -9.53
N ARG A 57 16.06 -5.50 -10.84
CA ARG A 57 15.11 -4.55 -11.41
C ARG A 57 13.66 -4.95 -11.20
N GLU A 58 13.35 -6.23 -11.26
CA GLU A 58 12.00 -6.74 -11.03
C GLU A 58 11.60 -6.66 -9.55
N ASP A 59 12.57 -6.75 -8.65
CA ASP A 59 12.32 -6.47 -7.25
C ASP A 59 12.12 -4.97 -7.01
N LEU A 60 12.99 -4.12 -7.57
CA LEU A 60 13.00 -2.68 -7.35
C LEU A 60 11.67 -1.98 -7.73
N TYR A 61 11.11 -2.32 -8.89
CA TYR A 61 9.96 -1.59 -9.42
C TYR A 61 8.61 -2.27 -9.13
N PRO A 62 8.36 -3.56 -9.48
CA PRO A 62 7.08 -4.17 -9.16
C PRO A 62 7.00 -4.71 -7.74
N ARG A 63 7.98 -5.54 -7.30
CA ARG A 63 7.83 -6.30 -6.05
C ARG A 63 7.99 -5.46 -4.78
N PHE A 64 8.86 -4.47 -4.76
CA PHE A 64 9.03 -3.59 -3.60
C PHE A 64 7.76 -2.83 -3.22
N LYS A 65 6.86 -2.58 -4.17
CA LYS A 65 5.56 -1.95 -3.89
C LYS A 65 4.74 -2.76 -2.90
N TRP A 66 4.82 -4.09 -2.95
CA TRP A 66 4.08 -4.95 -2.02
C TRP A 66 4.62 -4.87 -0.60
N LEU A 67 5.90 -4.55 -0.46
CA LEU A 67 6.58 -4.28 0.81
C LEU A 67 6.39 -2.84 1.30
N GLY A 68 5.59 -2.04 0.61
CA GLY A 68 5.38 -0.64 0.93
C GLY A 68 6.53 0.28 0.53
N LEU A 69 7.47 -0.20 -0.31
CA LEU A 69 8.63 0.55 -0.75
C LEU A 69 8.46 1.09 -2.16
N TYR A 70 8.77 2.36 -2.36
CA TYR A 70 8.88 2.99 -3.67
C TYR A 70 10.20 3.74 -3.76
N THR A 71 10.83 3.70 -4.94
CA THR A 71 11.95 4.61 -5.22
C THR A 71 11.49 6.06 -5.12
N GLN A 72 12.23 6.88 -4.40
CA GLN A 72 11.94 8.30 -4.27
C GLN A 72 12.49 9.05 -5.48
N ARG A 73 11.66 9.92 -6.05
CA ARG A 73 12.03 10.75 -7.20
C ARG A 73 12.44 12.14 -6.75
N LYS A 74 13.30 12.78 -7.53
CA LYS A 74 13.60 14.19 -7.36
C LYS A 74 12.33 15.03 -7.46
N GLN A 75 12.27 16.10 -6.68
CA GLN A 75 11.12 17.01 -6.70
C GLN A 75 10.98 17.72 -8.06
N ASN A 76 9.77 18.16 -8.36
CA ASN A 76 9.42 18.93 -9.56
C ASN A 76 9.62 18.20 -10.91
N LEU A 77 9.66 16.86 -10.90
CA LEU A 77 9.65 16.08 -12.14
C LEU A 77 8.20 15.71 -12.51
N GLY A 78 7.84 15.93 -13.75
CA GLY A 78 6.53 15.61 -14.28
C GLY A 78 6.30 14.10 -14.48
N GLY A 79 5.05 13.76 -14.78
CA GLY A 79 4.62 12.37 -14.97
C GLY A 79 5.30 11.65 -16.14
N GLU A 80 5.81 12.37 -17.11
CA GLU A 80 6.58 11.83 -18.24
C GLU A 80 7.90 11.15 -17.83
N PHE A 81 8.40 11.48 -16.64
CA PHE A 81 9.59 10.84 -16.06
C PHE A 81 9.26 9.66 -15.13
N THR A 82 8.07 9.13 -15.22
CA THR A 82 7.66 7.95 -14.40
C THR A 82 8.27 6.64 -14.89
N GLY A 83 9.11 6.69 -15.90
CA GLY A 83 9.70 5.52 -16.50
C GLY A 83 10.90 4.98 -15.73
N GLU A 84 11.65 4.23 -16.41
CA GLU A 84 12.62 3.24 -16.02
C GLU A 84 14.03 3.80 -15.78
N ASP A 85 14.20 5.13 -15.91
CA ASP A 85 15.51 5.77 -15.79
C ASP A 85 15.78 6.18 -14.34
N ASN A 86 16.86 5.64 -13.77
CA ASN A 86 17.32 5.96 -12.43
C ASN A 86 17.82 7.41 -12.28
N SER A 87 18.02 8.14 -13.37
CA SER A 87 18.45 9.55 -13.33
C SER A 87 17.46 10.47 -12.62
N VAL A 88 16.18 10.06 -12.56
CA VAL A 88 15.10 10.79 -11.87
C VAL A 88 15.03 10.53 -10.37
N LEU A 89 15.81 9.57 -9.86
CA LEU A 89 15.81 9.20 -8.45
C LEU A 89 16.57 10.22 -7.60
N GLU A 90 16.12 10.43 -6.39
CA GLU A 90 16.78 11.25 -5.39
C GLU A 90 17.74 10.36 -4.57
N ASP A 91 19.03 10.42 -4.90
CA ASP A 91 20.12 9.74 -4.17
C ASP A 91 19.86 8.29 -3.75
N LYS A 92 19.08 7.56 -4.59
CA LYS A 92 18.74 6.15 -4.33
C LYS A 92 17.96 5.92 -3.03
N TYR A 93 17.18 6.90 -2.61
CA TYR A 93 16.28 6.79 -1.47
C TYR A 93 14.95 6.13 -1.83
N PHE A 94 14.29 5.64 -0.79
CA PHE A 94 12.94 5.07 -0.86
C PHE A 94 11.95 5.90 -0.04
N MET A 95 10.71 5.95 -0.52
CA MET A 95 9.53 6.18 0.30
C MET A 95 9.08 4.84 0.87
N MET A 96 8.82 4.77 2.17
CA MET A 96 8.25 3.60 2.85
C MET A 96 6.89 3.96 3.41
N ARG A 97 5.88 3.14 3.12
CA ARG A 97 4.52 3.35 3.62
C ARG A 97 4.17 2.32 4.71
N ILE A 98 3.81 2.83 5.88
CA ILE A 98 3.39 2.05 7.03
C ILE A 98 1.87 1.93 7.01
N ARG A 99 1.39 0.71 7.21
CA ARG A 99 -0.03 0.36 7.15
C ARG A 99 -0.74 0.63 8.48
N PHE A 100 -1.91 1.30 8.40
CA PHE A 100 -2.81 1.53 9.52
C PHE A 100 -4.26 1.29 9.07
N ASP A 101 -4.81 0.10 9.33
CA ASP A 101 -6.19 -0.20 8.94
C ASP A 101 -7.18 0.52 9.87
N GLY A 102 -8.16 1.18 9.24
CA GLY A 102 -9.14 2.01 9.94
C GLY A 102 -8.55 3.30 10.55
N GLY A 103 -7.29 3.62 10.26
CA GLY A 103 -6.63 4.83 10.76
C GLY A 103 -6.29 4.82 12.26
N ILE A 104 -6.41 3.67 12.92
CA ILE A 104 -6.21 3.57 14.38
C ILE A 104 -4.71 3.43 14.67
N CYS A 105 -4.19 4.38 15.44
CA CYS A 105 -2.80 4.41 15.88
C CYS A 105 -2.71 4.53 17.40
N SER A 106 -2.07 3.56 18.05
CA SER A 106 -1.81 3.65 19.48
C SER A 106 -0.66 4.62 19.82
N THR A 107 -0.59 5.09 21.05
CA THR A 107 0.53 5.96 21.49
C THR A 107 1.89 5.27 21.41
N ALA A 108 1.94 3.95 21.61
CA ALA A 108 3.17 3.17 21.45
C ALA A 108 3.61 3.11 19.97
N GLN A 109 2.67 2.90 19.05
CA GLN A 109 2.91 2.93 17.62
C GLN A 109 3.36 4.31 17.14
N ALA A 110 2.67 5.37 17.59
CA ALA A 110 3.06 6.75 17.26
C ALA A 110 4.48 7.08 17.74
N ARG A 111 4.86 6.61 18.94
CA ARG A 111 6.21 6.77 19.47
C ARG A 111 7.24 6.04 18.61
N ALA A 112 7.00 4.76 18.27
CA ALA A 112 7.90 3.98 17.43
C ALA A 112 8.09 4.63 16.05
N VAL A 113 7.02 5.13 15.45
CA VAL A 113 7.08 5.88 14.18
C VAL A 113 7.89 7.17 14.34
N GLY A 114 7.68 7.93 15.42
CA GLY A 114 8.42 9.16 15.70
C GLY A 114 9.92 8.92 15.86
N GLU A 115 10.32 7.90 16.61
CA GLU A 115 11.73 7.52 16.80
C GLU A 115 12.37 7.07 15.47
N LEU A 116 11.70 6.18 14.73
CA LEU A 116 12.18 5.74 13.40
C LEU A 116 12.29 6.90 12.41
N SER A 117 11.35 7.84 12.45
CA SER A 117 11.44 9.05 11.64
C SER A 117 12.67 9.88 11.98
N GLY A 118 12.98 10.03 13.28
CA GLY A 118 14.18 10.73 13.74
C GLY A 118 15.46 10.11 13.22
N ASP A 119 15.54 8.78 13.29
CA ASP A 119 16.74 8.03 12.96
C ASP A 119 16.94 7.86 11.43
N TYR A 120 15.83 7.65 10.66
CA TYR A 120 15.92 7.15 9.28
C TYR A 120 15.16 7.97 8.24
N ALA A 121 14.33 8.97 8.64
CA ALA A 121 13.45 9.70 7.72
C ALA A 121 13.46 11.21 7.95
N ARG A 122 14.62 11.78 8.28
CA ARG A 122 14.86 13.23 8.46
C ARG A 122 13.89 13.90 9.44
N SER A 123 13.44 13.18 10.47
CA SER A 123 12.50 13.65 11.51
C SER A 123 11.15 14.13 10.96
N THR A 124 10.72 13.60 9.83
CA THR A 124 9.44 13.95 9.20
C THR A 124 8.64 12.72 8.82
N VAL A 125 7.33 12.85 8.80
CA VAL A 125 6.40 11.83 8.28
C VAL A 125 5.28 12.52 7.51
N ASP A 126 4.75 11.84 6.50
CA ASP A 126 3.53 12.26 5.81
C ASP A 126 2.35 11.40 6.27
N LEU A 127 1.27 12.06 6.69
CA LEU A 127 -0.01 11.41 6.90
C LEU A 127 -0.78 11.42 5.58
N THR A 128 -1.24 10.25 5.15
CA THR A 128 -1.95 10.15 3.87
C THR A 128 -3.48 10.22 4.07
N ASP A 129 -4.19 10.65 3.03
CA ASP A 129 -5.65 10.60 2.95
C ASP A 129 -6.21 9.17 3.10
N ARG A 130 -5.39 8.14 2.83
CA ARG A 130 -5.71 6.73 3.10
C ARG A 130 -5.23 6.26 4.47
N GLN A 131 -5.11 7.17 5.43
CA GLN A 131 -4.83 6.86 6.83
C GLN A 131 -3.55 6.05 7.07
N ASN A 132 -2.59 6.13 6.16
CA ASN A 132 -1.26 5.56 6.32
C ASN A 132 -0.24 6.63 6.71
N ILE A 133 0.93 6.18 7.18
CA ILE A 133 2.08 7.04 7.40
C ILE A 133 3.15 6.72 6.37
N GLN A 134 3.83 7.73 5.85
CA GLN A 134 4.95 7.58 4.93
C GLN A 134 6.23 8.14 5.55
N PHE A 135 7.30 7.34 5.45
CA PHE A 135 8.67 7.81 5.57
C PHE A 135 9.23 8.16 4.19
N HIS A 136 10.08 9.16 4.15
CA HIS A 136 10.87 9.51 2.97
C HIS A 136 12.35 9.41 3.28
N TRP A 137 13.16 9.35 2.23
CA TRP A 137 14.64 9.28 2.30
C TRP A 137 15.16 8.03 3.01
N VAL A 138 14.39 6.95 3.03
CA VAL A 138 14.81 5.67 3.60
C VAL A 138 15.86 5.03 2.70
N ARG A 139 16.94 4.54 3.28
CA ARG A 139 17.97 3.79 2.57
C ARG A 139 17.66 2.29 2.64
N ILE A 140 18.03 1.56 1.61
CA ILE A 140 17.79 0.11 1.59
C ILE A 140 18.51 -0.62 2.74
N GLU A 141 19.65 -0.11 3.14
CA GLU A 141 20.45 -0.62 4.24
C GLU A 141 19.72 -0.56 5.58
N ASP A 142 18.86 0.43 5.77
CA ASP A 142 18.12 0.69 7.02
C ASP A 142 16.77 -0.05 7.08
N VAL A 143 16.28 -0.55 5.95
CA VAL A 143 14.94 -1.18 5.85
C VAL A 143 14.74 -2.35 6.83
N PRO A 144 15.69 -3.29 7.01
CA PRO A 144 15.49 -4.40 7.94
C PRO A 144 15.29 -3.95 9.39
N VAL A 145 16.05 -2.97 9.86
CA VAL A 145 15.96 -2.44 11.23
C VAL A 145 14.63 -1.68 11.42
N ILE A 146 14.20 -0.94 10.41
CA ILE A 146 12.90 -0.25 10.44
C ILE A 146 11.76 -1.28 10.53
N TRP A 147 11.79 -2.33 9.73
CA TRP A 147 10.79 -3.39 9.77
C TRP A 147 10.73 -4.10 11.11
N GLU A 148 11.88 -4.49 11.66
CA GLU A 148 11.96 -5.12 12.98
C GLU A 148 11.28 -4.26 14.06
N LYS A 149 11.59 -2.97 14.09
CA LYS A 149 11.00 -2.04 15.09
C LYS A 149 9.50 -1.81 14.85
N LEU A 150 9.05 -1.74 13.61
CA LEU A 150 7.63 -1.64 13.27
C LEU A 150 6.88 -2.91 13.71
N GLU A 151 7.39 -4.09 13.35
CA GLU A 151 6.79 -5.38 13.69
C GLU A 151 6.72 -5.61 15.20
N ALA A 152 7.74 -5.21 15.96
CA ALA A 152 7.73 -5.26 17.42
C ALA A 152 6.62 -4.39 18.05
N ASN A 153 6.08 -3.41 17.31
CA ASN A 153 4.97 -2.56 17.73
C ASN A 153 3.64 -2.91 17.03
N GLY A 154 3.56 -4.08 16.39
CA GLY A 154 2.36 -4.54 15.68
C GLY A 154 2.03 -3.73 14.43
N LEU A 155 3.04 -3.09 13.82
CA LEU A 155 2.94 -2.36 12.56
C LEU A 155 3.67 -3.15 11.46
N ASN A 156 3.28 -2.89 10.22
CA ASN A 156 3.96 -3.43 9.05
C ASN A 156 3.81 -2.50 7.84
N THR A 157 4.47 -2.87 6.74
CA THR A 157 4.43 -2.12 5.48
C THR A 157 3.78 -2.92 4.33
N TRP A 158 3.33 -4.15 4.62
CA TRP A 158 2.73 -5.05 3.64
C TRP A 158 1.44 -4.49 3.09
N ASP A 159 1.20 -4.70 1.81
CA ASP A 159 -0.03 -4.29 1.13
C ASP A 159 -0.41 -2.81 1.29
N ALA A 160 0.49 -2.02 1.85
CA ALA A 160 0.30 -0.58 1.91
C ALA A 160 0.39 0.06 0.51
N CYS A 161 1.01 -0.64 -0.45
CA CYS A 161 1.23 -0.20 -1.83
C CYS A 161 1.03 -1.36 -2.82
N GLY A 162 1.09 -1.05 -4.13
CA GLY A 162 1.00 -2.06 -5.18
C GLY A 162 -0.43 -2.46 -5.56
N ASP A 163 -0.53 -3.49 -6.39
CA ASP A 163 -1.79 -4.02 -6.90
C ASP A 163 -2.24 -5.22 -6.04
N VAL A 164 -2.67 -4.87 -4.85
CA VAL A 164 -3.11 -5.74 -3.76
C VAL A 164 -4.33 -5.13 -3.06
N PRO A 165 -5.02 -5.84 -2.15
CA PRO A 165 -6.00 -5.23 -1.28
C PRO A 165 -5.35 -4.18 -0.40
N ARG A 166 -5.80 -2.94 -0.53
CA ARG A 166 -5.22 -1.80 0.17
C ARG A 166 -5.81 -1.67 1.57
N VAL A 167 -5.18 -0.83 2.37
CA VAL A 167 -5.70 -0.44 3.69
C VAL A 167 -7.18 -0.08 3.61
N ILE A 168 -7.96 -0.62 4.53
CA ILE A 168 -9.38 -0.33 4.68
C ILE A 168 -9.52 1.01 5.40
N LEU A 169 -10.18 1.97 4.76
CA LEU A 169 -10.50 3.25 5.40
C LEU A 169 -11.60 3.07 6.44
N GLY A 170 -11.40 3.64 7.60
CA GLY A 170 -12.40 3.79 8.64
C GLY A 170 -12.77 5.24 8.91
N SER A 171 -13.87 5.48 9.60
CA SER A 171 -14.24 6.81 10.04
C SER A 171 -13.17 7.39 10.97
N PRO A 172 -12.70 8.63 10.73
CA PRO A 172 -11.74 9.29 11.64
C PRO A 172 -12.34 9.61 13.00
N VAL A 173 -13.65 9.51 13.15
CA VAL A 173 -14.41 9.76 14.37
C VAL A 173 -15.12 8.51 14.90
N ALA A 174 -14.71 7.31 14.44
CA ALA A 174 -15.26 6.04 14.91
C ALA A 174 -15.15 5.92 16.43
N GLY A 175 -16.25 5.52 17.08
CA GLY A 175 -16.34 5.36 18.51
C GLY A 175 -16.44 6.67 19.32
N ILE A 176 -16.41 7.85 18.68
CA ILE A 176 -16.48 9.15 19.35
C ILE A 176 -17.58 10.07 18.79
N ALA A 177 -18.06 9.83 17.58
CA ALA A 177 -19.13 10.61 17.00
C ALA A 177 -20.47 10.30 17.70
N LYS A 178 -21.18 11.35 18.14
CA LYS A 178 -22.46 11.20 18.85
C LYS A 178 -23.56 10.55 18.00
N ASP A 179 -23.48 10.74 16.71
CA ASP A 179 -24.43 10.27 15.69
C ASP A 179 -23.90 9.07 14.89
N GLU A 180 -22.94 8.34 15.44
CA GLU A 180 -22.50 7.08 14.90
C GLU A 180 -23.60 6.02 15.05
N ILE A 181 -23.95 5.36 13.95
CA ILE A 181 -25.03 4.36 13.91
C ILE A 181 -24.49 2.99 14.36
N ILE A 182 -23.27 2.65 13.91
CA ILE A 182 -22.64 1.38 14.23
C ILE A 182 -21.11 1.54 14.28
N ASP A 183 -20.46 0.91 15.25
CA ASP A 183 -18.99 0.83 15.27
C ASP A 183 -18.51 -0.11 14.15
N ALA A 184 -17.89 0.46 13.12
CA ALA A 184 -17.35 -0.28 11.98
C ALA A 184 -15.99 -0.96 12.28
N THR A 185 -15.33 -0.64 13.39
CA THR A 185 -14.00 -1.14 13.73
C THR A 185 -13.89 -2.67 13.76
N PRO A 186 -14.84 -3.43 14.33
CA PRO A 186 -14.80 -4.88 14.30
C PRO A 186 -14.88 -5.46 12.88
N ALA A 187 -15.69 -4.86 12.01
CA ALA A 187 -15.81 -5.26 10.61
C ALA A 187 -14.51 -5.02 9.85
N ILE A 188 -13.89 -3.84 10.02
CA ILE A 188 -12.59 -3.51 9.41
C ILE A 188 -11.53 -4.55 9.80
N ARG A 189 -11.41 -4.86 11.09
CA ARG A 189 -10.44 -5.85 11.59
C ARG A 189 -10.69 -7.25 11.05
N LYS A 190 -11.95 -7.65 10.89
CA LYS A 190 -12.32 -8.96 10.36
C LYS A 190 -12.01 -9.07 8.87
N ILE A 191 -12.38 -8.05 8.09
CA ILE A 191 -12.14 -8.04 6.64
C ILE A 191 -10.64 -7.95 6.36
N GLN A 192 -9.90 -7.15 7.11
CA GLN A 192 -8.45 -7.07 6.97
C GLN A 192 -7.78 -8.44 7.06
N LYS A 193 -8.17 -9.27 8.04
CA LYS A 193 -7.61 -10.63 8.19
C LYS A 193 -7.89 -11.53 6.98
N ILE A 194 -9.02 -11.32 6.31
CA ILE A 194 -9.40 -12.09 5.12
C ILE A 194 -8.58 -11.60 3.92
N VAL A 195 -8.57 -10.30 3.67
CA VAL A 195 -7.96 -9.73 2.44
C VAL A 195 -6.43 -9.73 2.45
N THR A 196 -5.80 -10.00 3.59
CA THR A 196 -4.34 -10.20 3.68
C THR A 196 -3.93 -11.66 3.49
N ASP A 197 -4.87 -12.56 3.20
CA ASP A 197 -4.57 -13.95 2.87
C ASP A 197 -3.96 -14.05 1.47
N ASP A 198 -3.11 -15.05 1.25
CA ASP A 198 -2.34 -15.23 0.00
C ASP A 198 -3.22 -15.30 -1.25
N GLU A 199 -4.45 -15.82 -1.13
CA GLU A 199 -5.38 -15.91 -2.26
C GLU A 199 -5.77 -14.55 -2.85
N PHE A 200 -5.69 -13.46 -2.06
CA PHE A 200 -6.04 -12.10 -2.48
C PHE A 200 -4.83 -11.27 -2.95
N GLN A 201 -3.63 -11.80 -2.93
CA GLN A 201 -2.42 -11.05 -3.24
C GLN A 201 -2.18 -10.87 -4.74
N ASN A 202 -2.75 -11.73 -5.58
CA ASN A 202 -2.56 -11.66 -7.04
C ASN A 202 -3.68 -10.90 -7.73
N LEU A 203 -3.85 -9.62 -7.41
CA LEU A 203 -4.83 -8.77 -8.08
C LEU A 203 -4.24 -8.08 -9.31
N PRO A 204 -5.02 -7.89 -10.41
CA PRO A 204 -4.58 -7.17 -11.61
C PRO A 204 -4.43 -5.67 -11.35
N ARG A 205 -5.05 -5.15 -10.30
CA ARG A 205 -5.02 -3.76 -9.89
C ARG A 205 -5.31 -3.62 -8.40
N LYS A 206 -4.83 -2.53 -7.78
CA LYS A 206 -5.13 -2.19 -6.38
C LYS A 206 -6.63 -2.20 -6.12
N PHE A 207 -7.04 -2.82 -5.04
CA PHE A 207 -8.42 -2.88 -4.58
C PHE A 207 -8.59 -2.11 -3.27
N LYS A 208 -9.51 -1.18 -3.25
CA LYS A 208 -9.69 -0.22 -2.15
C LYS A 208 -11.05 -0.40 -1.49
N THR A 209 -11.07 -0.43 -0.17
CA THR A 209 -12.28 -0.56 0.63
C THR A 209 -12.39 0.59 1.64
N ALA A 210 -13.61 1.09 1.85
CA ALA A 210 -13.94 2.04 2.90
C ALA A 210 -15.15 1.55 3.70
N ILE A 211 -15.13 1.70 5.01
CA ILE A 211 -16.25 1.34 5.89
C ILE A 211 -16.43 2.45 6.93
N SER A 212 -17.60 3.08 6.94
CA SER A 212 -17.99 4.04 7.96
C SER A 212 -19.27 3.61 8.65
N GLY A 213 -19.28 3.68 9.97
CA GLY A 213 -20.50 3.51 10.77
C GLY A 213 -21.33 4.78 10.87
N ASN A 214 -20.89 5.87 10.22
CA ASN A 214 -21.55 7.16 10.24
C ASN A 214 -22.23 7.45 8.91
N ALA A 215 -23.50 7.85 8.93
CA ALA A 215 -24.27 8.17 7.71
C ALA A 215 -23.78 9.44 6.97
N ARG A 216 -22.86 10.21 7.54
CA ARG A 216 -22.39 11.49 6.98
C ARG A 216 -21.30 11.37 5.94
N GLN A 217 -20.93 10.19 5.47
CA GLN A 217 -19.85 10.03 4.51
C GLN A 217 -18.55 10.77 4.90
N ASP A 218 -18.03 10.44 6.09
CA ASP A 218 -16.82 11.03 6.66
C ASP A 218 -15.52 10.44 6.10
N VAL A 219 -15.63 9.52 5.17
CA VAL A 219 -14.55 9.04 4.27
C VAL A 219 -15.02 9.16 2.83
N VAL A 220 -14.08 9.34 1.88
CA VAL A 220 -14.43 9.50 0.45
C VAL A 220 -14.81 8.14 -0.14
N HIS A 221 -16.08 7.81 -0.08
CA HIS A 221 -16.63 6.52 -0.52
C HIS A 221 -16.47 6.30 -2.02
N GLU A 222 -16.66 7.36 -2.82
CA GLU A 222 -16.78 7.32 -4.28
C GLU A 222 -15.48 6.91 -4.98
N ILE A 223 -14.34 7.03 -4.33
CA ILE A 223 -13.03 6.65 -4.89
C ILE A 223 -12.56 5.25 -4.46
N ASN A 224 -13.43 4.49 -3.79
CA ASN A 224 -13.15 3.13 -3.36
C ASN A 224 -13.90 2.13 -4.24
N ASP A 225 -13.32 0.93 -4.41
CA ASP A 225 -13.92 -0.15 -5.19
C ASP A 225 -15.09 -0.80 -4.43
N LEU A 226 -14.99 -0.86 -3.09
CA LEU A 226 -16.09 -1.17 -2.18
C LEU A 226 -16.21 -0.10 -1.10
N ALA A 227 -17.44 0.34 -0.84
CA ALA A 227 -17.72 1.28 0.23
C ALA A 227 -18.99 0.89 0.98
N PHE A 228 -18.92 0.89 2.31
CA PHE A 228 -20.03 0.59 3.19
C PHE A 228 -20.30 1.75 4.13
N ILE A 229 -21.58 2.08 4.27
CA ILE A 229 -22.05 3.14 5.17
C ILE A 229 -23.08 2.52 6.11
N GLY A 230 -22.93 2.77 7.41
CA GLY A 230 -23.93 2.40 8.42
C GLY A 230 -25.23 3.16 8.18
N VAL A 231 -26.35 2.45 8.20
CA VAL A 231 -27.69 3.02 8.11
C VAL A 231 -28.62 2.33 9.08
N GLU A 232 -29.61 3.05 9.61
CA GLU A 232 -30.73 2.45 10.33
C GLU A 232 -31.74 1.92 9.32
N HIS A 233 -32.15 0.66 9.51
CA HIS A 233 -33.19 0.06 8.68
C HIS A 233 -34.52 0.08 9.45
N PRO A 234 -35.64 0.56 8.83
CA PRO A 234 -36.92 0.73 9.54
C PRO A 234 -37.50 -0.54 10.17
N GLU A 235 -37.15 -1.71 9.62
CA GLU A 235 -37.69 -3.01 10.03
C GLU A 235 -36.65 -3.94 10.69
N LEU A 236 -35.35 -3.70 10.45
CA LEU A 236 -34.29 -4.60 10.92
C LEU A 236 -33.43 -4.00 12.05
N GLY A 237 -33.60 -2.73 12.33
CA GLY A 237 -32.80 -1.97 13.30
C GLY A 237 -31.47 -1.52 12.78
#